data_4951c003ee72071fca3215f16f83e5e8
#
_entry.id   4951c003ee72071fca3215f16f83e5e8
#
_cell.length_a   1.000
_cell.length_b   1.000
_cell.length_c   1.000
_cell.angle_alpha   90.00
_cell.angle_beta   90.00
_cell.angle_gamma   90.00
#
_symmetry.space_group_name_H-M   'P 1'
#
loop_
_entity.id
_entity.type
_entity.pdbx_description
1 polymer ?
#
loop_
_entity_poly.entity_id
_entity_poly.type
_entity_poly.pdbx_seq_one_letter_code
_entity_poly.pdbx_strand_id
1 'polypeptide(L)'
;MAEQVATNVHWHDGVVTPEERKACMKQTGGTVWFTGLSGSGKSTVAVALEQVLCAQGNPVYRLDGDNIRHGLNKNLGFSAEDRAENIRRVGEVGKLFAGAGFVALA
;
A
#
# COMPACT_ATOMS: atom_id res chain seq x y z
N MET A 1 -4.57 11.11 15.48
CA MET A 1 -3.35 11.07 14.67
C MET A 1 -2.27 10.28 15.37
N ALA A 2 -1.54 9.47 14.64
CA ALA A 2 -0.45 8.71 15.23
C ALA A 2 0.78 9.60 15.39
N GLU A 3 1.31 9.67 16.58
CA GLU A 3 2.55 10.37 16.89
C GLU A 3 3.65 9.36 17.14
N GLN A 4 4.88 9.73 16.81
CA GLN A 4 6.02 8.89 17.11
C GLN A 4 6.30 8.94 18.61
N VAL A 5 6.16 7.78 19.25
CA VAL A 5 6.33 7.66 20.70
C VAL A 5 7.79 7.40 21.07
N ALA A 6 8.47 6.56 20.29
CA ALA A 6 9.88 6.25 20.57
C ALA A 6 10.76 7.44 20.22
N THR A 7 11.72 7.75 21.11
CA THR A 7 12.60 8.93 20.99
C THR A 7 13.98 8.60 20.41
N ASN A 8 14.30 7.32 20.29
CA ASN A 8 15.61 6.85 19.79
C ASN A 8 15.52 6.21 18.40
N VAL A 9 14.55 6.66 17.61
CA VAL A 9 14.33 6.19 16.24
C VAL A 9 14.97 7.17 15.27
N HIS A 10 15.84 6.66 14.41
CA HIS A 10 16.53 7.45 13.41
C HIS A 10 16.24 6.90 12.03
N TRP A 11 16.08 7.81 11.05
CA TRP A 11 15.96 7.42 9.67
C TRP A 11 17.34 7.00 9.12
N HIS A 12 17.37 5.89 8.42
CA HIS A 12 18.57 5.41 7.75
C HIS A 12 18.35 5.32 6.24
N ASP A 13 19.18 6.02 5.49
CA ASP A 13 19.18 5.87 4.05
C ASP A 13 19.85 4.56 3.67
N GLY A 14 19.23 3.82 2.76
CA GLY A 14 19.83 2.58 2.26
C GLY A 14 20.96 2.86 1.28
N VAL A 15 21.75 1.81 1.01
CA VAL A 15 22.81 1.87 -0.01
C VAL A 15 22.22 1.77 -1.41
N VAL A 16 21.13 1.00 -1.57
CA VAL A 16 20.44 0.86 -2.85
C VAL A 16 19.68 2.14 -3.16
N THR A 17 20.03 2.77 -4.28
CA THR A 17 19.37 4.01 -4.70
C THR A 17 18.03 3.74 -5.37
N PRO A 18 17.12 4.75 -5.45
CA PRO A 18 15.88 4.59 -6.22
C PRO A 18 16.12 4.20 -7.68
N GLU A 19 17.18 4.70 -8.30
CA GLU A 19 17.54 4.37 -9.67
C GLU A 19 17.96 2.92 -9.82
N GLU A 20 18.77 2.40 -8.89
CA GLU A 20 19.16 1.00 -8.85
C GLU A 20 17.95 0.10 -8.65
N ARG A 21 17.02 0.48 -7.78
CA ARG A 21 15.80 -0.28 -7.54
C ARG A 21 14.90 -0.31 -8.77
N LYS A 22 14.76 0.81 -9.45
CA LYS A 22 14.00 0.90 -10.70
C LYS A 22 14.62 -0.02 -11.78
N ALA A 23 15.93 -0.04 -11.88
CA ALA A 23 16.63 -0.92 -12.82
C ALA A 23 16.43 -2.40 -12.47
N CYS A 24 16.50 -2.75 -11.18
CA CYS A 24 16.28 -4.10 -10.69
C CYS A 24 14.85 -4.58 -10.95
N MET A 25 13.86 -3.75 -10.63
CA MET A 25 12.44 -4.09 -10.77
C MET A 25 11.92 -3.88 -12.19
N LYS A 26 12.67 -3.17 -13.03
CA LYS A 26 12.26 -2.76 -14.39
C LYS A 26 10.94 -2.01 -14.38
N GLN A 27 10.69 -1.25 -13.32
CA GLN A 27 9.45 -0.54 -13.10
C GLN A 27 9.65 0.57 -12.09
N THR A 28 8.99 1.69 -12.31
CA THR A 28 8.85 2.73 -11.30
C THR A 28 7.66 2.36 -10.42
N GLY A 29 7.87 2.27 -9.12
CA GLY A 29 6.81 2.01 -8.16
C GLY A 29 5.86 3.19 -8.00
N GLY A 30 4.67 2.91 -7.53
CA GLY A 30 3.67 3.92 -7.24
C GLY A 30 2.47 3.31 -6.55
N THR A 31 1.58 4.15 -6.05
CA THR A 31 0.34 3.72 -5.43
C THR A 31 -0.84 4.25 -6.23
N VAL A 32 -1.76 3.36 -6.58
CA VAL A 32 -3.05 3.72 -7.15
C VAL A 32 -4.08 3.58 -6.03
N TRP A 33 -4.70 4.69 -5.66
CA TRP A 33 -5.69 4.72 -4.59
C TRP A 33 -7.09 4.75 -5.17
N PHE A 34 -7.88 3.73 -4.87
CA PHE A 34 -9.27 3.65 -5.33
C PHE A 34 -10.18 4.32 -4.33
N THR A 35 -11.03 5.20 -4.81
CA THR A 35 -12.02 5.90 -3.99
C THR A 35 -13.42 5.58 -4.49
N GLY A 36 -14.40 5.78 -3.63
CA GLY A 36 -15.80 5.56 -3.94
C GLY A 36 -16.52 4.86 -2.80
N LEU A 37 -17.84 4.84 -2.89
CA LEU A 37 -18.69 4.21 -1.90
C LEU A 37 -18.62 2.69 -1.99
N SER A 38 -18.96 2.02 -0.90
CA SER A 38 -19.13 0.56 -0.88
C SER A 38 -20.13 0.16 -1.97
N GLY A 39 -19.81 -0.89 -2.72
CA GLY A 39 -20.65 -1.35 -3.83
C GLY A 39 -20.48 -0.58 -5.13
N SER A 40 -19.55 0.37 -5.21
CA SER A 40 -19.28 1.13 -6.43
C SER A 40 -18.46 0.38 -7.48
N GLY A 41 -18.00 -0.83 -7.17
CA GLY A 41 -17.16 -1.63 -8.07
C GLY A 41 -15.66 -1.45 -7.90
N LYS A 42 -15.20 -0.78 -6.85
CA LYS A 42 -13.76 -0.54 -6.58
C LYS A 42 -12.97 -1.85 -6.55
N SER A 43 -13.42 -2.81 -5.78
CA SER A 43 -12.73 -4.10 -5.63
C SER A 43 -12.67 -4.86 -6.95
N THR A 44 -13.74 -4.83 -7.72
CA THR A 44 -13.79 -5.50 -9.02
C THR A 44 -12.76 -4.90 -9.99
N VAL A 45 -12.67 -3.57 -10.04
CA VAL A 45 -11.70 -2.88 -10.88
C VAL A 45 -10.27 -3.15 -10.41
N ALA A 46 -10.05 -3.09 -9.09
CA ALA A 46 -8.72 -3.34 -8.51
C ALA A 46 -8.23 -4.75 -8.80
N VAL A 47 -9.09 -5.76 -8.66
CA VAL A 47 -8.75 -7.16 -8.98
C VAL A 47 -8.41 -7.31 -10.45
N ALA A 48 -9.22 -6.73 -11.34
CA ALA A 48 -8.97 -6.80 -12.78
C ALA A 48 -7.65 -6.13 -13.16
N LEU A 49 -7.37 -4.97 -12.58
CA LEU A 49 -6.13 -4.25 -12.85
C LEU A 49 -4.91 -5.04 -12.36
N GLU A 50 -5.00 -5.64 -11.17
CA GLU A 50 -3.93 -6.48 -10.65
C GLU A 50 -3.63 -7.65 -11.60
N GLN A 51 -4.67 -8.30 -12.09
CA GLN A 51 -4.51 -9.42 -13.02
C GLN A 51 -3.84 -8.99 -14.32
N VAL A 52 -4.25 -7.86 -14.88
CA VAL A 52 -3.66 -7.33 -16.13
C VAL A 52 -2.19 -6.99 -15.93
N LEU A 53 -1.86 -6.24 -14.88
CA LEU A 53 -0.49 -5.84 -14.62
C LEU A 53 0.41 -7.04 -14.34
N CYS A 54 -0.06 -7.99 -13.55
CA CYS A 54 0.69 -9.21 -13.25
C CYS A 54 0.94 -10.04 -14.52
N ALA A 55 -0.07 -10.17 -15.38
CA ALA A 55 0.05 -10.90 -16.64
C ALA A 55 1.05 -10.24 -17.60
N GLN A 56 1.20 -8.92 -17.51
CA GLN A 56 2.20 -8.17 -18.29
C GLN A 56 3.61 -8.23 -17.67
N GLY A 57 3.78 -8.90 -16.56
CA GLY A 57 5.06 -9.00 -15.85
C GLY A 57 5.39 -7.81 -14.98
N ASN A 58 4.41 -6.96 -14.66
CA ASN A 58 4.61 -5.80 -13.79
C ASN A 58 4.39 -6.19 -12.33
N PRO A 59 5.38 -5.98 -11.44
CA PRO A 59 5.20 -6.21 -10.01
C PRO A 59 4.08 -5.35 -9.46
N VAL A 60 3.04 -6.01 -8.94
CA VAL A 60 1.84 -5.36 -8.44
C VAL A 60 1.33 -6.12 -7.21
N TYR A 61 0.77 -5.41 -6.26
CA TYR A 61 0.13 -6.02 -5.11
C TYR A 61 -1.10 -5.23 -4.70
N ARG A 62 -2.19 -5.93 -4.48
CA ARG A 62 -3.44 -5.32 -4.02
C ARG A 62 -3.54 -5.40 -2.51
N LEU A 63 -3.65 -4.25 -1.87
CA LEU A 63 -3.88 -4.13 -0.44
C LEU A 63 -5.39 -4.16 -0.19
N ASP A 64 -5.92 -5.36 -0.02
CA ASP A 64 -7.35 -5.56 0.22
C ASP A 64 -7.71 -5.15 1.65
N GLY A 65 -8.72 -4.30 1.79
CA GLY A 65 -9.11 -3.76 3.09
C GLY A 65 -9.53 -4.84 4.09
N ASP A 66 -10.27 -5.84 3.64
CA ASP A 66 -10.70 -6.93 4.52
C ASP A 66 -9.51 -7.80 4.92
N ASN A 67 -8.63 -8.13 3.97
CA ASN A 67 -7.45 -8.94 4.26
C ASN A 67 -6.52 -8.24 5.26
N ILE A 68 -6.34 -6.93 5.13
CA ILE A 68 -5.52 -6.14 6.05
C ILE A 68 -6.09 -6.18 7.46
N ARG A 69 -7.42 -6.22 7.61
CA ARG A 69 -8.08 -6.30 8.91
C ARG A 69 -7.92 -7.65 9.58
N HIS A 70 -7.48 -8.68 8.88
CA HIS A 70 -7.14 -9.98 9.48
C HIS A 70 -5.76 -9.99 10.14
N GLY A 71 -4.90 -9.06 9.81
CA GLY A 71 -3.54 -8.98 10.33
C GLY A 71 -3.17 -7.59 10.81
N LEU A 72 -2.65 -6.78 9.91
CA LEU A 72 -2.11 -5.45 10.23
C LEU A 72 -3.10 -4.59 11.02
N ASN A 73 -4.36 -4.58 10.63
CA ASN A 73 -5.40 -3.74 11.21
C ASN A 73 -6.45 -4.55 11.99
N LYS A 74 -6.09 -5.72 12.50
CA LYS A 74 -7.02 -6.58 13.24
C LYS A 74 -7.55 -5.93 14.53
N ASN A 75 -6.85 -4.95 15.06
CA ASN A 75 -7.25 -4.24 16.27
C ASN A 75 -8.11 -2.99 16.00
N LEU A 76 -8.49 -2.75 14.76
CA LEU A 76 -9.29 -1.59 14.38
C LEU A 76 -10.72 -2.01 14.07
N GLY A 77 -11.67 -1.21 14.57
CA GLY A 77 -13.08 -1.33 14.26
C GLY A 77 -13.52 -0.38 13.15
N PHE A 78 -14.75 0.10 13.25
CA PHE A 78 -15.37 0.96 12.22
C PHE A 78 -15.74 2.35 12.72
N SER A 79 -15.22 2.77 13.88
CA SER A 79 -15.37 4.15 14.34
C SER A 79 -14.66 5.09 13.38
N ALA A 80 -14.99 6.37 13.42
CA ALA A 80 -14.34 7.38 12.57
C ALA A 80 -12.84 7.41 12.82
N GLU A 81 -12.41 7.29 14.08
CA GLU A 81 -11.00 7.27 14.46
C GLU A 81 -10.29 6.02 13.92
N ASP A 82 -10.91 4.85 14.07
CA ASP A 82 -10.35 3.60 13.57
C ASP A 82 -10.27 3.57 12.04
N ARG A 83 -11.27 4.13 11.36
CA ARG A 83 -11.25 4.26 9.90
C ARG A 83 -10.11 5.14 9.43
N ALA A 84 -9.88 6.27 10.10
CA ALA A 84 -8.77 7.16 9.79
C ALA A 84 -7.43 6.47 10.01
N GLU A 85 -7.27 5.72 11.10
CA GLU A 85 -6.06 4.97 11.38
C GLU A 85 -5.85 3.83 10.37
N ASN A 86 -6.93 3.17 9.94
CA ASN A 86 -6.86 2.15 8.90
C ASN A 86 -6.28 2.73 7.59
N ILE A 87 -6.80 3.87 7.17
CA ILE A 87 -6.33 4.55 5.96
C ILE A 87 -4.87 4.95 6.10
N ARG A 88 -4.48 5.48 7.25
CA ARG A 88 -3.09 5.86 7.52
C ARG A 88 -2.16 4.66 7.39
N ARG A 89 -2.50 3.54 8.02
CA ARG A 89 -1.69 2.32 7.98
C ARG A 89 -1.57 1.75 6.57
N VAL A 90 -2.68 1.70 5.85
CA VAL A 90 -2.68 1.23 4.46
C VAL A 90 -1.82 2.13 3.58
N GLY A 91 -1.90 3.44 3.77
CA GLY A 91 -1.07 4.41 3.05
C GLY A 91 0.41 4.21 3.31
N GLU A 92 0.81 3.95 4.57
CA GLU A 92 2.20 3.69 4.92
C GLU A 92 2.72 2.40 4.30
N VAL A 93 1.91 1.34 4.30
CA VAL A 93 2.28 0.08 3.64
C VAL A 93 2.38 0.25 2.13
N GLY A 94 1.43 0.97 1.53
CA GLY A 94 1.48 1.30 0.10
C GLY A 94 2.75 2.05 -0.27
N LYS A 95 3.18 2.98 0.57
CA LYS A 95 4.43 3.72 0.39
C LYS A 95 5.65 2.80 0.39
N LEU A 96 5.67 1.79 1.26
CA LEU A 96 6.76 0.80 1.30
C LEU A 96 6.78 -0.04 0.02
N PHE A 97 5.63 -0.51 -0.44
CA PHE A 97 5.54 -1.27 -1.69
C PHE A 97 5.98 -0.42 -2.89
N ALA A 98 5.54 0.84 -2.96
CA ALA A 98 5.95 1.75 -4.02
C ALA A 98 7.46 2.01 -3.98
N GLY A 99 8.02 2.21 -2.79
CA GLY A 99 9.47 2.36 -2.59
C GLY A 99 10.25 1.13 -3.00
N ALA A 100 9.65 -0.06 -2.90
CA ALA A 100 10.26 -1.31 -3.35
C ALA A 100 10.16 -1.52 -4.86
N GLY A 101 9.42 -0.68 -5.58
CA GLY A 101 9.23 -0.78 -7.03
C GLY A 101 7.95 -1.46 -7.45
N PHE A 102 7.07 -1.77 -6.52
CA PHE A 102 5.75 -2.34 -6.83
C PHE A 102 4.75 -1.25 -7.17
N VAL A 103 3.75 -1.61 -7.97
CA VAL A 103 2.50 -0.85 -8.04
C VAL A 103 1.60 -1.38 -6.94
N ALA A 104 1.28 -0.53 -5.97
CA ALA A 104 0.36 -0.87 -4.89
C ALA A 104 -1.04 -0.38 -5.27
N LEU A 105 -2.03 -1.27 -5.15
CA LEU A 105 -3.44 -0.94 -5.41
C LEU A 105 -4.17 -0.95 -4.07
N ALA A 106 -4.72 0.17 -3.69
CA ALA A 106 -5.39 0.31 -2.40
C ALA A 106 -6.78 0.93 -2.49
#